data_4cf41c1c3b4c1c527b464c60e9745af0
#
_entry.id   4cf41c1c3b4c1c527b464c60e9745af0
#
_cell.length_a   1.000
_cell.length_b   1.000
_cell.length_c   1.000
_cell.angle_alpha   90.00
_cell.angle_beta   90.00
_cell.angle_gamma   90.00
#
_symmetry.space_group_name_H-M   'P 1'
#
loop_
_entity.id
_entity.type
_entity.pdbx_description
1 polymer ?
#
loop_
_entity_poly.entity_id
_entity_poly.type
_entity_poly.pdbx_seq_one_letter_code
_entity_poly.pdbx_strand_id
1 'polypeptide(L)' 'MERFRIKPYGFGELAQMYSPAHNYDSALQHFREEMHLTRGMWAAMVAEGYKENTKILTRAQVRTIVKFLGEP' A
#
# COMPACT_ATOMS: atom_id res chain seq x y z
N MET A 1 12.38 14.21 12.88
CA MET A 1 11.24 13.54 12.21
C MET A 1 11.76 12.70 11.05
N GLU A 2 11.46 11.41 11.08
CA GLU A 2 11.94 10.53 10.04
C GLU A 2 11.11 10.68 8.77
N ARG A 3 11.80 10.70 7.66
CA ARG A 3 11.18 10.72 6.35
C ARG A 3 10.71 9.32 5.99
N PHE A 4 9.57 9.21 5.32
CA PHE A 4 9.15 7.95 4.76
C PHE A 4 10.19 7.46 3.73
N ARG A 5 10.52 6.17 3.80
CA ARG A 5 11.48 5.57 2.89
C ARG A 5 10.81 4.55 2.00
N ILE A 6 11.24 4.52 0.73
CA ILE A 6 10.82 3.49 -0.20
C ILE A 6 11.66 2.25 0.08
N LYS A 7 11.04 1.27 0.72
CA LYS A 7 11.67 0.00 1.07
C LYS A 7 10.57 -1.06 1.16
N PRO A 8 10.90 -2.34 1.29
CA PRO A 8 9.86 -3.36 1.53
C PRO A 8 9.16 -3.10 2.86
N TYR A 9 7.84 -3.29 2.86
CA TYR A 9 7.00 -3.18 4.07
C TYR A 9 6.05 -4.36 4.11
N GLY A 10 5.62 -4.74 5.30
CA GLY A 10 4.48 -5.62 5.45
C GLY A 10 3.23 -4.92 4.92
N PHE A 11 2.34 -5.66 4.28
CA PHE A 11 1.10 -5.09 3.76
C PHE A 11 0.32 -4.36 4.85
N GLY A 12 0.13 -5.03 5.99
CA GLY A 12 -0.58 -4.42 7.12
C GLY A 12 0.16 -3.25 7.73
N GLU A 13 1.49 -3.32 7.77
CA GLU A 13 2.32 -2.24 8.27
C GLU A 13 2.10 -0.97 7.46
N LEU A 14 2.18 -1.07 6.14
CA LEU A 14 1.99 0.08 5.27
C LEU A 14 0.54 0.57 5.30
N ALA A 15 -0.42 -0.35 5.30
CA ALA A 15 -1.84 0.01 5.41
C ALA A 15 -2.10 0.84 6.66
N GLN A 16 -1.51 0.44 7.79
CA GLN A 16 -1.67 1.16 9.06
C GLN A 16 -1.05 2.56 8.98
N MET A 17 0.06 2.69 8.26
CA MET A 17 0.71 4.00 8.06
C MET A 17 -0.18 4.97 7.28
N TYR A 18 -0.93 4.45 6.28
CA TYR A 18 -1.87 5.28 5.51
C TYR A 18 -3.16 5.57 6.27
N SER A 19 -3.51 4.76 7.25
CA SER A 19 -4.75 4.90 8.01
C SER A 19 -4.48 4.77 9.51
N PRO A 20 -3.71 5.70 10.10
CA PRO A 20 -3.29 5.56 11.51
C PRO A 20 -4.44 5.65 12.51
N ALA A 21 -5.56 6.26 12.12
CA ALA A 21 -6.73 6.38 12.99
C ALA A 21 -7.63 5.15 12.97
N HIS A 22 -7.41 4.22 12.04
CA HIS A 22 -8.20 3.00 11.93
C HIS A 22 -7.55 1.87 12.73
N ASN A 23 -8.36 0.89 13.17
CA ASN A 23 -7.79 -0.33 13.71
C ASN A 23 -7.16 -1.14 12.57
N TYR A 24 -6.44 -2.20 12.93
CA TYR A 24 -5.67 -2.96 11.95
C TYR A 24 -6.54 -3.51 10.80
N ASP A 25 -7.66 -4.16 11.15
CA ASP A 25 -8.53 -4.78 10.14
C ASP A 25 -9.16 -3.73 9.23
N SER A 26 -9.60 -2.62 9.79
CA SER A 26 -10.18 -1.52 9.02
C SER A 26 -9.14 -0.89 8.10
N ALA A 27 -7.90 -0.74 8.58
CA ALA A 27 -6.82 -0.19 7.78
C ALA A 27 -6.52 -1.09 6.58
N LEU A 28 -6.51 -2.41 6.77
CA LEU A 28 -6.29 -3.36 5.68
C LEU A 28 -7.39 -3.24 4.62
N GLN A 29 -8.63 -3.22 5.08
CA GLN A 29 -9.78 -3.12 4.17
C GLN A 29 -9.76 -1.81 3.39
N HIS A 30 -9.52 -0.70 4.10
CA HIS A 30 -9.45 0.61 3.48
C HIS A 30 -8.35 0.68 2.42
N PHE A 31 -7.20 0.11 2.72
CA PHE A 31 -6.07 0.09 1.79
C PHE A 31 -6.40 -0.70 0.51
N ARG A 32 -7.04 -1.87 0.67
CA ARG A 32 -7.47 -2.67 -0.48
C ARG A 32 -8.48 -1.92 -1.33
N GLU A 33 -9.43 -1.24 -0.71
CA GLU A 33 -10.41 -0.45 -1.42
C GLU A 33 -9.76 0.68 -2.21
N GLU A 34 -8.78 1.37 -1.61
CA GLU A 34 -8.06 2.45 -2.28
C GLU A 34 -7.35 1.95 -3.53
N MET A 35 -6.78 0.74 -3.49
CA MET A 35 -6.13 0.16 -4.65
C MET A 35 -7.09 -0.04 -5.82
N HIS A 36 -8.33 -0.41 -5.53
CA HIS A 36 -9.34 -0.63 -6.57
C HIS A 36 -10.00 0.68 -7.03
N LEU A 37 -10.18 1.63 -6.10
CA LEU A 37 -10.86 2.89 -6.42
C LEU A 37 -9.93 3.89 -7.11
N THR A 38 -8.64 3.81 -6.87
CA THR A 38 -7.68 4.72 -7.49
C THR A 38 -7.42 4.25 -8.92
N ARG A 39 -7.78 5.08 -9.88
CA ARG A 39 -7.70 4.73 -11.29
C ARG A 39 -6.29 4.30 -11.70
N GLY A 40 -6.17 3.12 -12.28
CA GLY A 40 -4.92 2.59 -12.78
C GLY A 40 -4.03 1.95 -11.73
N MET A 41 -4.33 2.12 -10.44
CA MET A 41 -3.48 1.61 -9.38
C MET A 41 -3.45 0.09 -9.33
N TRP A 42 -4.61 -0.55 -9.42
CA TRP A 42 -4.68 -2.02 -9.37
C TRP A 42 -3.84 -2.64 -10.50
N ALA A 43 -4.02 -2.15 -11.73
CA ALA A 43 -3.27 -2.67 -12.87
C ALA A 43 -1.76 -2.47 -12.69
N ALA A 44 -1.35 -1.30 -12.17
CA ALA A 44 0.05 -1.02 -11.92
C ALA A 44 0.63 -1.94 -10.85
N MET A 45 -0.14 -2.22 -9.78
CA MET A 45 0.30 -3.12 -8.72
C MET A 45 0.45 -4.55 -9.23
N VAL A 46 -0.50 -5.02 -10.02
CA VAL A 46 -0.44 -6.36 -10.62
C VAL A 46 0.79 -6.46 -11.54
N ALA A 47 1.09 -5.42 -12.30
CA ALA A 47 2.27 -5.38 -13.15
C ALA A 47 3.56 -5.52 -12.35
N GLU A 48 3.56 -5.09 -11.08
CA GLU A 48 4.70 -5.23 -10.18
C GLU A 48 4.67 -6.53 -9.37
N GLY A 49 3.82 -7.49 -9.77
CA GLY A 49 3.75 -8.79 -9.13
C GLY A 49 2.83 -8.89 -7.92
N TYR A 50 2.03 -7.86 -7.69
CA TYR A 50 1.11 -7.88 -6.55
C TYR A 50 -0.01 -8.91 -6.74
N LYS A 51 -0.36 -9.61 -5.67
CA LYS A 51 -1.47 -10.56 -5.63
C LYS A 51 -2.32 -10.27 -4.40
N GLU A 52 -3.57 -10.73 -4.41
CA GLU A 52 -4.51 -10.48 -3.32
C GLU A 52 -4.03 -10.96 -1.95
N ASN A 53 -3.24 -12.03 -1.92
CA ASN A 53 -2.72 -12.59 -0.66
C ASN A 53 -1.28 -12.15 -0.35
N THR A 54 -0.78 -11.13 -1.04
CA THR A 54 0.56 -10.60 -0.78
C THR A 54 0.64 -10.07 0.64
N LYS A 55 1.61 -10.57 1.41
CA LYS A 55 1.81 -10.14 2.79
C LYS A 55 2.96 -9.15 2.94
N ILE A 56 3.95 -9.24 2.08
CA ILE A 56 5.11 -8.36 2.08
C ILE A 56 5.15 -7.63 0.75
N LEU A 57 5.13 -6.31 0.81
CA LEU A 57 5.22 -5.47 -0.38
C LEU A 57 6.69 -5.24 -0.72
N THR A 58 7.06 -5.47 -1.97
CA THR A 58 8.42 -5.22 -2.44
C THR A 58 8.66 -3.73 -2.55
N ARG A 59 9.93 -3.36 -2.64
CA ARG A 59 10.30 -1.96 -2.85
C ARG A 59 9.62 -1.35 -4.07
N ALA A 60 9.56 -2.10 -5.18
CA ALA A 60 8.91 -1.63 -6.40
C ALA A 60 7.42 -1.41 -6.19
N GLN A 61 6.77 -2.32 -5.47
CA GLN A 61 5.34 -2.19 -5.14
C GLN A 61 5.09 -0.99 -4.25
N VAL A 62 5.95 -0.76 -3.25
CA VAL A 62 5.84 0.41 -2.36
C VAL A 62 6.00 1.70 -3.17
N ARG A 63 6.94 1.73 -4.09
CA ARG A 63 7.16 2.90 -4.96
C ARG A 63 5.90 3.20 -5.77
N THR A 64 5.27 2.17 -6.32
CA THR A 64 4.04 2.30 -7.08
C THR A 64 2.91 2.85 -6.21
N ILE A 65 2.76 2.34 -5.00
CA ILE A 65 1.75 2.82 -4.05
C ILE A 65 1.94 4.31 -3.77
N VAL A 66 3.17 4.72 -3.48
CA VAL A 66 3.47 6.13 -3.20
C VAL A 66 3.16 7.00 -4.42
N LYS A 67 3.41 6.50 -5.61
CA LYS A 67 3.11 7.23 -6.85
C LYS A 67 1.62 7.54 -6.98
N PHE A 68 0.75 6.63 -6.55
CA PHE A 68 -0.70 6.81 -6.66
C PHE A 68 -1.33 7.48 -5.44
N LEU A 69 -0.87 7.16 -4.24
CA LEU A 69 -1.48 7.64 -2.99
C LEU A 69 -0.68 8.74 -2.29
N GLY A 70 0.55 8.97 -2.71
CA GLY A 70 1.44 9.87 -1.99
C GLY A 70 2.08 9.16 -0.79
N GLU A 71 2.95 9.86 -0.08
CA GLU A 71 3.56 9.30 1.12
C GLU A 71 2.55 9.28 2.27
N PRO A 72 2.61 8.25 3.11
CA PRO A 72 1.68 8.17 4.25
C PRO A 72 1.91 9.23 5.30
#